data_d32900f8002f6352c5c4fec52ff691d5
#
_entry.id   d32900f8002f6352c5c4fec52ff691d5
#
_cell.length_a   1.000
_cell.length_b   1.000
_cell.length_c   1.000
_cell.angle_alpha   90.00
_cell.angle_beta   90.00
_cell.angle_gamma   90.00
#
_symmetry.space_group_name_H-M   'P 1'
#
loop_
_entity.id
_entity.type
_entity.pdbx_description
1 polymer ?
#
loop_
_entity_poly.entity_id
_entity_poly.type
_entity_poly.pdbx_seq_one_letter_code
_entity_poly.pdbx_strand_id
1 'polypeptide(L)'
;VNSLENYDEVFKACAFFSFKYGKIDWMESNNEYWLLRDAQLRTDFNVTTGLRNDNISGIKYKSAMKAFYEKAGVKTARYHLVSTLEEGLKFVEQVGYPVVVKPDNGVGASATYKLKTEDDLRNFYANPPQVQYIMEEFINGTIVSYDGICDSNRDIIFETSHYFPD
;
A
#
# COMPACT_ATOMS: atom_id res chain seq x y z
N VAL A 1 22.76 1.28 14.73
CA VAL A 1 21.66 0.40 14.37
C VAL A 1 22.19 -0.68 13.44
N ASN A 2 22.02 -1.95 13.83
CA ASN A 2 22.47 -3.09 13.02
C ASN A 2 21.42 -3.49 11.96
N SER A 3 20.14 -3.26 12.26
CA SER A 3 19.04 -3.56 11.36
C SER A 3 17.88 -2.60 11.59
N LEU A 4 17.29 -2.10 10.52
CA LEU A 4 16.05 -1.31 10.58
C LEU A 4 14.82 -2.17 10.92
N GLU A 5 14.92 -3.50 10.85
CA GLU A 5 13.90 -4.43 11.34
C GLU A 5 13.79 -4.44 12.86
N ASN A 6 14.90 -4.14 13.57
CA ASN A 6 14.91 -4.08 15.02
C ASN A 6 14.40 -2.72 15.49
N TYR A 7 13.11 -2.68 15.86
CA TYR A 7 12.45 -1.44 16.30
C TYR A 7 13.17 -0.80 17.48
N ASP A 8 13.57 -1.59 18.49
CA ASP A 8 14.21 -1.07 19.70
C ASP A 8 15.54 -0.38 19.41
N GLU A 9 16.34 -0.90 18.48
CA GLU A 9 17.58 -0.25 18.07
C GLU A 9 17.33 1.08 17.35
N VAL A 10 16.33 1.11 16.45
CA VAL A 10 15.96 2.33 15.72
C VAL A 10 15.38 3.36 16.68
N PHE A 11 14.48 2.94 17.59
CA PHE A 11 13.92 3.81 18.63
C PHE A 11 15.01 4.44 19.51
N LYS A 12 15.98 3.63 19.99
CA LYS A 12 17.10 4.11 20.79
C LYS A 12 17.99 5.10 20.01
N ALA A 13 18.19 4.87 18.72
CA ALA A 13 18.91 5.81 17.86
C ALA A 13 18.17 7.15 17.75
N CYS A 14 16.85 7.11 17.50
CA CYS A 14 16.02 8.32 17.47
C CYS A 14 16.03 9.06 18.84
N ALA A 15 15.93 8.31 19.95
CA ALA A 15 16.02 8.88 21.29
C ALA A 15 17.37 9.56 21.54
N PHE A 16 18.48 8.96 21.10
CA PHE A 16 19.80 9.54 21.18
C PHE A 16 19.89 10.87 20.40
N PHE A 17 19.37 10.90 19.16
CA PHE A 17 19.36 12.13 18.35
C PHE A 17 18.48 13.21 18.99
N SER A 18 17.30 12.84 19.49
CA SER A 18 16.41 13.78 20.18
C SER A 18 17.05 14.35 21.45
N PHE A 19 17.76 13.50 22.22
CA PHE A 19 18.49 13.96 23.42
C PHE A 19 19.63 14.91 23.08
N LYS A 20 20.39 14.60 22.03
CA LYS A 20 21.61 15.35 21.67
C LYS A 20 21.32 16.64 20.91
N TYR A 21 20.31 16.65 20.04
CA TYR A 21 20.06 17.73 19.09
C TYR A 21 18.68 18.39 19.23
N GLY A 22 17.83 17.88 20.14
CA GLY A 22 16.47 18.39 20.33
C GLY A 22 15.44 17.61 19.52
N LYS A 23 14.24 18.18 19.41
CA LYS A 23 13.11 17.56 18.70
C LYS A 23 13.45 17.23 17.27
N ILE A 24 13.04 16.03 16.85
CA ILE A 24 13.10 15.61 15.45
C ILE A 24 11.90 16.24 14.72
N ASP A 25 12.14 17.04 13.70
CA ASP A 25 11.12 17.71 12.91
C ASP A 25 10.74 16.94 11.63
N TRP A 26 11.66 16.12 11.11
CA TRP A 26 11.45 15.32 9.91
C TRP A 26 12.06 13.92 10.08
N MET A 27 11.31 12.92 9.65
CA MET A 27 11.75 11.53 9.69
C MET A 27 11.20 10.78 8.49
N GLU A 28 12.06 10.19 7.66
CA GLU A 28 11.70 9.52 6.42
C GLU A 28 12.73 8.46 6.03
N SER A 29 12.26 7.30 5.61
CA SER A 29 13.13 6.22 5.11
C SER A 29 13.30 6.22 3.59
N ASN A 30 12.45 6.97 2.87
CA ASN A 30 12.38 6.97 1.39
C ASN A 30 12.16 5.59 0.77
N ASN A 31 11.47 4.69 1.49
CA ASN A 31 11.19 3.34 1.02
C ASN A 31 9.80 2.88 1.48
N GLU A 32 8.97 2.46 0.52
CA GLU A 32 7.61 2.00 0.77
C GLU A 32 7.53 0.85 1.79
N TYR A 33 8.56 0.00 1.85
CA TYR A 33 8.64 -1.11 2.82
C TYR A 33 8.55 -0.61 4.27
N TRP A 34 9.15 0.55 4.56
CA TRP A 34 9.25 1.11 5.91
C TRP A 34 8.11 2.05 6.31
N LEU A 35 7.13 2.31 5.46
CA LEU A 35 6.07 3.29 5.73
C LEU A 35 5.38 3.12 7.10
N LEU A 36 5.07 1.87 7.51
CA LEU A 36 4.47 1.62 8.81
C LEU A 36 5.44 1.90 9.95
N ARG A 37 6.72 1.59 9.75
CA ARG A 37 7.78 1.86 10.72
C ARG A 37 8.01 3.36 10.89
N ASP A 38 8.07 4.08 9.78
CA ASP A 38 8.19 5.53 9.79
C ASP A 38 7.01 6.18 10.51
N ALA A 39 5.79 5.73 10.25
CA ALA A 39 4.58 6.23 10.89
C ALA A 39 4.59 5.95 12.41
N GLN A 40 5.04 4.77 12.83
CA GLN A 40 5.19 4.39 14.23
C GLN A 40 6.21 5.30 14.94
N LEU A 41 7.40 5.48 14.37
CA LEU A 41 8.44 6.34 14.94
C LEU A 41 8.00 7.81 15.00
N ARG A 42 7.32 8.32 13.95
CA ARG A 42 6.75 9.67 13.97
C ARG A 42 5.74 9.83 15.11
N THR A 43 4.92 8.80 15.36
CA THR A 43 3.96 8.80 16.47
C THR A 43 4.68 8.86 17.81
N ASP A 44 5.65 7.98 18.02
CA ASP A 44 6.36 7.83 19.29
C ASP A 44 7.24 9.06 19.65
N PHE A 45 7.83 9.70 18.65
CA PHE A 45 8.64 10.91 18.83
C PHE A 45 7.87 12.21 18.57
N ASN A 46 6.53 12.14 18.42
CA ASN A 46 5.67 13.30 18.15
C ASN A 46 6.18 14.17 16.97
N VAL A 47 6.67 13.50 15.92
CA VAL A 47 7.01 14.16 14.65
C VAL A 47 5.71 14.42 13.90
N THR A 48 5.40 15.68 13.63
CA THR A 48 4.12 16.09 13.03
C THR A 48 4.17 16.26 11.51
N THR A 49 5.35 16.18 10.94
CA THR A 49 5.57 16.16 9.49
C THR A 49 5.45 14.73 8.97
N GLY A 50 4.60 14.50 7.98
CA GLY A 50 4.33 13.18 7.43
C GLY A 50 3.22 12.40 8.17
N LEU A 51 2.88 11.24 7.61
CA LEU A 51 1.79 10.40 8.11
C LEU A 51 2.21 9.60 9.34
N ARG A 52 1.28 9.45 10.27
CA ARG A 52 1.45 8.78 11.56
C ARG A 52 0.58 7.51 11.61
N ASN A 53 0.60 6.79 12.75
CA ASN A 53 -0.15 5.53 12.91
C ASN A 53 -1.66 5.65 12.67
N ASP A 54 -2.24 6.80 12.96
CA ASP A 54 -3.67 7.06 12.80
C ASP A 54 -4.12 7.25 11.34
N ASN A 55 -3.20 7.51 10.42
CA ASN A 55 -3.56 7.84 9.04
C ASN A 55 -2.71 7.14 7.95
N ILE A 56 -1.64 6.41 8.31
CA ILE A 56 -0.76 5.72 7.34
C ILE A 56 -1.47 4.63 6.55
N SER A 57 -2.50 4.00 7.11
CA SER A 57 -3.24 2.92 6.46
C SER A 57 -3.81 3.32 5.10
N GLY A 58 -4.22 4.59 4.97
CA GLY A 58 -4.79 5.13 3.75
C GLY A 58 -3.84 5.17 2.54
N ILE A 59 -2.53 5.08 2.75
CA ILE A 59 -1.54 5.00 1.67
C ILE A 59 -0.77 3.68 1.66
N LYS A 60 -0.92 2.84 2.69
CA LYS A 60 -0.20 1.57 2.77
C LYS A 60 -1.02 0.39 2.27
N TYR A 61 -2.31 0.36 2.58
CA TYR A 61 -3.20 -0.73 2.18
C TYR A 61 -3.98 -0.35 0.92
N LYS A 62 -3.92 -1.20 -0.11
CA LYS A 62 -4.60 -0.96 -1.39
C LYS A 62 -6.11 -0.83 -1.24
N SER A 63 -6.70 -1.64 -0.37
CA SER A 63 -8.13 -1.58 -0.04
C SER A 63 -8.51 -0.26 0.65
N ALA A 64 -7.70 0.22 1.59
CA ALA A 64 -7.94 1.49 2.27
C ALA A 64 -7.75 2.70 1.33
N MET A 65 -6.76 2.64 0.45
CA MET A 65 -6.51 3.64 -0.60
C MET A 65 -7.74 3.87 -1.48
N LYS A 66 -8.45 2.79 -1.85
CA LYS A 66 -9.64 2.85 -2.70
C LYS A 66 -10.78 3.67 -2.08
N ALA A 67 -10.93 3.66 -0.76
CA ALA A 67 -11.91 4.49 -0.07
C ALA A 67 -11.63 6.00 -0.21
N PHE A 68 -10.36 6.40 -0.30
CA PHE A 68 -9.98 7.78 -0.58
C PHE A 68 -10.22 8.16 -2.03
N TYR A 69 -9.94 7.27 -2.97
CA TYR A 69 -10.23 7.49 -4.39
C TYR A 69 -11.74 7.64 -4.62
N GLU A 70 -12.55 6.80 -4.00
CA GLU A 70 -14.00 6.88 -4.08
C GLU A 70 -14.53 8.23 -3.58
N LYS A 71 -14.05 8.70 -2.43
CA LYS A 71 -14.38 10.05 -1.89
C LYS A 71 -13.97 11.17 -2.83
N ALA A 72 -12.88 10.99 -3.57
CA ALA A 72 -12.39 11.96 -4.55
C ALA A 72 -13.10 11.84 -5.92
N GLY A 73 -14.04 10.90 -6.08
CA GLY A 73 -14.72 10.64 -7.36
C GLY A 73 -13.85 9.96 -8.41
N VAL A 74 -12.69 9.41 -8.00
CA VAL A 74 -11.76 8.70 -8.89
C VAL A 74 -12.17 7.23 -8.97
N LYS A 75 -12.43 6.76 -10.19
CA LYS A 75 -12.77 5.37 -10.45
C LYS A 75 -11.56 4.47 -10.24
N THR A 76 -11.76 3.37 -9.54
CA THR A 76 -10.75 2.31 -9.36
C THR A 76 -11.31 0.97 -9.82
N ALA A 77 -10.44 -0.01 -10.05
CA ALA A 77 -10.88 -1.38 -10.26
C ALA A 77 -11.78 -1.84 -9.09
N ARG A 78 -12.89 -2.51 -9.42
CA ARG A 78 -13.72 -3.17 -8.41
C ARG A 78 -12.88 -4.19 -7.68
N TYR A 79 -13.14 -4.39 -6.40
CA TYR A 79 -12.30 -5.25 -5.57
C TYR A 79 -13.07 -5.99 -4.49
N HIS A 80 -12.45 -7.04 -3.99
CA HIS A 80 -12.88 -7.83 -2.85
C HIS A 80 -11.67 -8.17 -1.98
N LEU A 81 -11.76 -7.98 -0.67
CA LEU A 81 -10.75 -8.52 0.25
C LEU A 81 -10.91 -10.04 0.33
N VAL A 82 -9.86 -10.75 0.00
CA VAL A 82 -9.88 -12.23 -0.04
C VAL A 82 -10.26 -12.78 1.33
N SER A 83 -11.32 -13.58 1.37
CA SER A 83 -11.88 -14.20 2.56
C SER A 83 -12.17 -15.69 2.32
N THR A 84 -13.34 -16.05 1.82
CA THR A 84 -13.73 -17.41 1.49
C THR A 84 -13.84 -17.63 -0.02
N LEU A 85 -13.72 -18.88 -0.45
CA LEU A 85 -13.94 -19.25 -1.86
C LEU A 85 -15.33 -18.81 -2.35
N GLU A 86 -16.36 -18.96 -1.51
CA GLU A 86 -17.73 -18.56 -1.85
C GLU A 86 -17.84 -17.06 -2.18
N GLU A 87 -17.22 -16.21 -1.36
CA GLU A 87 -17.20 -14.76 -1.61
C GLU A 87 -16.34 -14.40 -2.83
N GLY A 88 -15.25 -15.13 -3.06
CA GLY A 88 -14.45 -14.99 -4.27
C GLY A 88 -15.23 -15.34 -5.55
N LEU A 89 -16.01 -16.43 -5.53
CA LEU A 89 -16.87 -16.82 -6.64
C LEU A 89 -17.96 -15.76 -6.89
N LYS A 90 -18.64 -15.26 -5.85
CA LYS A 90 -19.62 -14.18 -5.98
C LYS A 90 -19.01 -12.91 -6.60
N PHE A 91 -17.78 -12.58 -6.22
CA PHE A 91 -17.09 -11.44 -6.82
C PHE A 91 -16.81 -11.65 -8.31
N VAL A 92 -16.33 -12.85 -8.68
CA VAL A 92 -16.08 -13.20 -10.08
C VAL A 92 -17.37 -13.21 -10.92
N GLU A 93 -18.52 -13.63 -10.35
CA GLU A 93 -19.81 -13.53 -11.03
C GLU A 93 -20.15 -12.08 -11.42
N GLN A 94 -19.69 -11.10 -10.64
CA GLN A 94 -19.95 -9.67 -10.89
C GLN A 94 -18.98 -9.05 -11.91
N VAL A 95 -17.71 -9.50 -11.91
CA VAL A 95 -16.64 -8.82 -12.68
C VAL A 95 -16.14 -9.63 -13.87
N GLY A 96 -16.36 -10.94 -13.87
CA GLY A 96 -15.84 -11.89 -14.87
C GLY A 96 -14.38 -12.23 -14.66
N TYR A 97 -13.92 -13.21 -15.42
CA TYR A 97 -12.48 -13.54 -15.52
C TYR A 97 -11.81 -12.73 -16.64
N PRO A 98 -10.52 -12.46 -16.55
CA PRO A 98 -9.63 -12.78 -15.43
C PRO A 98 -9.78 -11.80 -14.25
N VAL A 99 -9.39 -12.24 -13.06
CA VAL A 99 -9.18 -11.38 -11.89
C VAL A 99 -7.72 -11.38 -11.48
N VAL A 100 -7.31 -10.34 -10.74
CA VAL A 100 -5.94 -10.22 -10.21
C VAL A 100 -5.99 -10.31 -8.71
N VAL A 101 -5.15 -11.17 -8.12
CA VAL A 101 -4.96 -11.26 -6.66
C VAL A 101 -3.55 -10.83 -6.29
N LYS A 102 -3.42 -10.01 -5.26
CA LYS A 102 -2.14 -9.45 -4.79
C LYS A 102 -2.21 -9.14 -3.29
N PRO A 103 -1.06 -9.10 -2.58
CA PRO A 103 -1.05 -8.66 -1.18
C PRO A 103 -1.63 -7.25 -1.04
N ASP A 104 -2.50 -7.06 -0.05
CA ASP A 104 -3.14 -5.76 0.21
C ASP A 104 -2.11 -4.70 0.61
N ASN A 105 -1.08 -5.09 1.39
CA ASN A 105 0.01 -4.21 1.84
C ASN A 105 1.36 -4.49 1.16
N GLY A 106 1.41 -5.30 0.10
CA GLY A 106 2.64 -5.63 -0.61
C GLY A 106 3.22 -4.45 -1.38
N VAL A 107 4.54 -4.50 -1.63
CA VAL A 107 5.29 -3.54 -2.43
C VAL A 107 5.70 -4.15 -3.77
N GLY A 108 5.72 -3.35 -4.82
CA GLY A 108 5.99 -3.82 -6.18
C GLY A 108 4.92 -4.81 -6.67
N ALA A 109 5.23 -5.54 -7.72
CA ALA A 109 4.35 -6.59 -8.28
C ALA A 109 4.58 -7.98 -7.64
N SER A 110 5.27 -8.05 -6.50
CA SER A 110 5.59 -9.30 -5.83
C SER A 110 4.32 -10.05 -5.42
N ALA A 111 4.32 -11.36 -5.64
CA ALA A 111 3.22 -12.26 -5.29
C ALA A 111 1.84 -11.82 -5.87
N THR A 112 1.87 -11.26 -7.07
CA THR A 112 0.67 -10.90 -7.83
C THR A 112 0.34 -12.01 -8.83
N TYR A 113 -0.90 -12.48 -8.84
CA TYR A 113 -1.34 -13.56 -9.73
C TYR A 113 -2.57 -13.13 -10.52
N LYS A 114 -2.59 -13.51 -11.80
CA LYS A 114 -3.75 -13.36 -12.68
C LYS A 114 -4.47 -14.70 -12.76
N LEU A 115 -5.67 -14.78 -12.21
CA LEU A 115 -6.52 -15.95 -12.22
C LEU A 115 -7.46 -15.86 -13.43
N LYS A 116 -7.35 -16.81 -14.33
CA LYS A 116 -8.04 -16.77 -15.62
C LYS A 116 -9.30 -17.65 -15.66
N THR A 117 -9.37 -18.62 -14.75
CA THR A 117 -10.41 -19.65 -14.71
C THR A 117 -10.89 -19.89 -13.28
N GLU A 118 -12.04 -20.59 -13.14
CA GLU A 118 -12.51 -21.03 -11.82
C GLU A 118 -11.53 -21.99 -11.16
N ASP A 119 -10.87 -22.84 -11.94
CA ASP A 119 -9.86 -23.78 -11.40
C ASP A 119 -8.66 -23.01 -10.82
N ASP A 120 -8.21 -21.93 -11.47
CA ASP A 120 -7.17 -21.05 -10.91
C ASP A 120 -7.63 -20.46 -9.56
N LEU A 121 -8.88 -19.99 -9.49
CA LEU A 121 -9.46 -19.43 -8.27
C LEU A 121 -9.52 -20.48 -7.15
N ARG A 122 -10.03 -21.68 -7.44
CA ARG A 122 -10.09 -22.77 -6.48
C ARG A 122 -8.71 -23.18 -5.98
N ASN A 123 -7.72 -23.26 -6.86
CA ASN A 123 -6.33 -23.56 -6.51
C ASN A 123 -5.71 -22.47 -5.61
N PHE A 124 -6.02 -21.21 -5.87
CA PHE A 124 -5.58 -20.11 -5.02
C PHE A 124 -6.15 -20.24 -3.60
N TYR A 125 -7.45 -20.53 -3.47
CA TYR A 125 -8.08 -20.71 -2.15
C TYR A 125 -7.72 -22.03 -1.46
N ALA A 126 -7.30 -23.06 -2.20
CA ALA A 126 -6.79 -24.31 -1.62
C ALA A 126 -5.42 -24.12 -0.94
N ASN A 127 -4.65 -23.10 -1.36
CA ASN A 127 -3.34 -22.73 -0.81
C ASN A 127 -3.33 -21.27 -0.41
N PRO A 128 -4.12 -20.87 0.61
CA PRO A 128 -4.30 -19.47 0.95
C PRO A 128 -2.99 -18.83 1.41
N PRO A 129 -2.71 -17.60 0.97
CA PRO A 129 -1.53 -16.88 1.43
C PRO A 129 -1.64 -16.56 2.92
N GLN A 130 -0.49 -16.40 3.60
CA GLN A 130 -0.44 -16.07 5.02
C GLN A 130 -0.75 -14.59 5.34
N VAL A 131 -0.82 -13.74 4.31
CA VAL A 131 -1.11 -12.31 4.44
C VAL A 131 -2.44 -11.99 3.77
N GLN A 132 -3.05 -10.87 4.17
CA GLN A 132 -4.27 -10.43 3.52
C GLN A 132 -4.04 -10.09 2.05
N TYR A 133 -4.88 -10.64 1.18
CA TYR A 133 -4.90 -10.34 -0.25
C TYR A 133 -6.14 -9.53 -0.62
N ILE A 134 -5.99 -8.73 -1.66
CA ILE A 134 -7.07 -8.08 -2.40
C ILE A 134 -7.20 -8.76 -3.76
N MET A 135 -8.44 -9.05 -4.16
CA MET A 135 -8.81 -9.53 -5.49
C MET A 135 -9.44 -8.36 -6.26
N GLU A 136 -9.00 -8.11 -7.45
CA GLU A 136 -9.47 -7.00 -8.30
C GLU A 136 -9.92 -7.51 -9.66
N GLU A 137 -10.91 -6.83 -10.26
CA GLU A 137 -11.20 -7.01 -11.69
C GLU A 137 -9.94 -6.67 -12.51
N PHE A 138 -9.75 -7.41 -13.60
CA PHE A 138 -8.65 -7.12 -14.50
C PHE A 138 -9.00 -5.94 -15.42
N ILE A 139 -8.22 -4.87 -15.33
CA ILE A 139 -8.35 -3.74 -16.23
C ILE A 139 -7.43 -3.95 -17.43
N ASN A 140 -8.01 -3.94 -18.62
CA ASN A 140 -7.25 -3.95 -19.86
C ASN A 140 -6.94 -2.50 -20.27
N GLY A 141 -5.66 -2.18 -20.42
CA GLY A 141 -5.23 -0.84 -20.76
C GLY A 141 -3.71 -0.70 -20.70
N THR A 142 -3.21 0.44 -21.11
CA THR A 142 -1.81 0.82 -21.01
C THR A 142 -1.49 1.33 -19.61
N ILE A 143 -0.39 0.87 -19.04
CA ILE A 143 0.08 1.33 -17.73
C ILE A 143 0.79 2.67 -17.89
N VAL A 144 0.32 3.65 -17.15
CA VAL A 144 0.95 4.96 -17.03
C VAL A 144 1.09 5.28 -15.54
N SER A 145 2.29 5.67 -15.10
CA SER A 145 2.46 6.24 -13.76
C SER A 145 2.19 7.73 -13.78
N TYR A 146 1.78 8.26 -12.64
CA TYR A 146 1.76 9.69 -12.36
C TYR A 146 2.55 9.92 -11.08
N ASP A 147 3.53 10.82 -11.15
CA ASP A 147 4.40 11.19 -10.04
C ASP A 147 4.28 12.70 -9.80
N GLY A 148 4.07 13.10 -8.57
CA GLY A 148 3.91 14.49 -8.19
C GLY A 148 4.64 14.85 -6.91
N ILE A 149 5.09 16.09 -6.82
CA ILE A 149 5.62 16.71 -5.60
C ILE A 149 4.66 17.81 -5.19
N CYS A 150 4.20 17.76 -3.95
CA CYS A 150 3.31 18.77 -3.37
C CYS A 150 4.03 19.56 -2.29
N ASP A 151 3.65 20.82 -2.14
CA ASP A 151 4.04 21.65 -0.99
C ASP A 151 3.26 21.29 0.29
N SER A 152 3.48 22.03 1.37
CA SER A 152 2.80 21.84 2.66
C SER A 152 1.28 22.12 2.61
N ASN A 153 0.81 22.85 1.62
CA ASN A 153 -0.60 23.15 1.39
C ASN A 153 -1.28 22.09 0.52
N ARG A 154 -0.50 21.09 0.01
CA ARG A 154 -0.90 20.07 -0.95
C ARG A 154 -1.07 20.61 -2.37
N ASP A 155 -0.52 21.76 -2.68
CA ASP A 155 -0.47 22.28 -4.04
C ASP A 155 0.63 21.56 -4.81
N ILE A 156 0.30 21.09 -6.02
CA ILE A 156 1.26 20.38 -6.87
C ILE A 156 2.26 21.40 -7.42
N ILE A 157 3.54 21.24 -7.07
CA ILE A 157 4.64 22.10 -7.54
C ILE A 157 5.44 21.49 -8.67
N PHE A 158 5.34 20.16 -8.83
CA PHE A 158 5.93 19.42 -9.96
C PHE A 158 5.12 18.16 -10.21
N GLU A 159 4.94 17.82 -11.48
CA GLU A 159 4.30 16.57 -11.89
C GLU A 159 4.96 15.99 -13.13
N THR A 160 4.93 14.67 -13.25
CA THR A 160 5.38 13.93 -14.44
C THR A 160 4.62 12.62 -14.57
N SER A 161 4.69 12.01 -15.73
CA SER A 161 4.12 10.70 -15.96
C SER A 161 5.08 9.83 -16.77
N HIS A 162 5.04 8.53 -16.52
CA HIS A 162 5.83 7.55 -17.24
C HIS A 162 4.91 6.59 -17.97
N TYR A 163 5.23 6.34 -19.21
CA TYR A 163 4.63 5.30 -20.02
C TYR A 163 5.47 4.02 -19.91
N PHE A 164 4.80 2.90 -19.65
CA PHE A 164 5.43 1.59 -19.64
C PHE A 164 5.11 0.90 -20.97
N PRO A 165 6.09 0.78 -21.89
CA PRO A 165 5.90 0.03 -23.11
C PRO A 165 5.72 -1.46 -22.80
N ASP A 166 4.90 -2.15 -23.61
CA ASP A 166 4.66 -3.60 -23.54
C ASP A 166 5.95 -4.39 -23.87
#